data_a4455fc023208f35b872b3da89f29aa2
#
_entry.id   a4455fc023208f35b872b3da89f29aa2
#
_cell.length_a   1.000
_cell.length_b   1.000
_cell.length_c   1.000
_cell.angle_alpha   90.00
_cell.angle_beta   90.00
_cell.angle_gamma   90.00
#
_symmetry.space_group_name_H-M   'P 1'
#
loop_
_entity.id
_entity.type
_entity.pdbx_description
1 polymer ?
#
loop_
_entity_poly.entity_id
_entity_poly.type
_entity_poly.pdbx_seq_one_letter_code
_entity_poly.pdbx_strand_id
1 'polypeptide(L)'
;MWPSSQRSLPWRRSYQPGVPSEVEIPDVPVTRLLDDAAERHPRRTALVFFGRRIDYHELRDAADRFADGLHRLGVQPGDRVALILPNCPQLVIAFFGVLRRGAIAVQHNPLYTEEEMLHQLADCDARVAVVLDRSYATVRAVRRGLRLEHIVVTSLVDYLPPFRRAVLRLPLVQMQRRRAAITAVVPDDAGVVPFRDLQKAPQRQVRQLPVDPSRDLAAIQYTGGTEGRPKGAMLTHRNLIANACQQHAWDMGGQEGQDVTLGVLPLFHSFGLMSCLIAPAMRAGAVVLLPRFDRDRVLRAIRKYRPTIFPGVPTLYEQVLDSPRFRASDLRSLRVYICGAMALGQRTIDRLEELGARGLIQCYGLTEASPAVTGNPLGGSARNLTVGLPLPMTDAVIVDVEEPTRDLPPGEPGELVVRGPQVFAGYWNAPLATAQTLSKGWLRTGDIAVMDEDGFITILERQRDMIKVSGFSVFPSEVEKVLRRHPAVYDCAVVGGPDARRGERVIAHVVEHPAYPFSADELRRHCERYLSHYKVPAEFRPRTDLPRNILGKVIRRKLRDESVNSPA
;
A
#
# COMPACT_ATOMS: atom_id res chain seq x y z
N MET A 1 20.74 -25.88 0.89
CA MET A 1 21.23 -24.66 1.59
C MET A 1 20.60 -23.47 0.91
N TRP A 2 20.10 -22.50 1.67
CA TRP A 2 19.62 -21.26 1.08
C TRP A 2 20.74 -20.54 0.29
N PRO A 3 20.40 -19.69 -0.69
CA PRO A 3 21.36 -19.05 -1.58
C PRO A 3 22.60 -18.51 -0.85
N SER A 4 23.80 -18.82 -1.34
CA SER A 4 25.06 -18.38 -0.71
C SER A 4 25.30 -16.88 -0.92
N SER A 5 26.01 -16.23 0.00
CA SER A 5 26.33 -14.80 -0.02
C SER A 5 27.36 -14.37 -1.08
N GLN A 6 27.93 -15.29 -1.86
CA GLN A 6 28.99 -15.01 -2.86
C GLN A 6 28.45 -15.04 -4.30
N ARG A 7 27.40 -14.27 -4.60
CA ARG A 7 26.83 -14.24 -5.95
C ARG A 7 27.17 -12.96 -6.69
N SER A 8 27.27 -13.08 -8.02
CA SER A 8 27.20 -11.91 -8.89
C SER A 8 25.81 -11.29 -8.70
N LEU A 9 25.74 -10.00 -8.43
CA LEU A 9 24.51 -9.23 -8.32
C LEU A 9 24.32 -8.47 -9.64
N PRO A 10 23.74 -9.12 -10.70
CA PRO A 10 23.77 -8.60 -12.06
C PRO A 10 23.12 -7.22 -12.17
N TRP A 11 22.08 -6.94 -11.37
CA TRP A 11 21.36 -5.68 -11.40
C TRP A 11 22.21 -4.47 -10.99
N ARG A 12 23.30 -4.63 -10.22
CA ARG A 12 24.13 -3.50 -9.78
C ARG A 12 24.76 -2.75 -10.94
N ARG A 13 25.11 -3.44 -12.04
CA ARG A 13 25.65 -2.82 -13.26
C ARG A 13 24.58 -2.04 -14.05
N SER A 14 23.30 -2.37 -13.82
CA SER A 14 22.16 -1.78 -14.50
C SER A 14 21.52 -0.62 -13.72
N TYR A 15 22.08 -0.28 -12.56
CA TYR A 15 21.65 0.90 -11.80
C TYR A 15 21.89 2.16 -12.62
N GLN A 16 20.97 3.10 -12.51
CA GLN A 16 21.19 4.42 -13.09
C GLN A 16 22.41 5.11 -12.46
N PRO A 17 23.16 5.95 -13.22
CA PRO A 17 24.33 6.65 -12.70
C PRO A 17 24.02 7.41 -11.42
N GLY A 18 24.83 7.23 -10.39
CA GLY A 18 24.71 7.90 -9.10
C GLY A 18 23.90 7.14 -8.04
N VAL A 19 23.15 6.08 -8.39
CA VAL A 19 22.51 5.21 -7.39
C VAL A 19 23.56 4.29 -6.77
N PRO A 20 23.81 4.38 -5.44
CA PRO A 20 24.77 3.52 -4.77
C PRO A 20 24.21 2.10 -4.60
N SER A 21 25.10 1.10 -4.56
CA SER A 21 24.70 -0.27 -4.22
C SER A 21 24.38 -0.46 -2.74
N GLU A 22 24.93 0.40 -1.91
CA GLU A 22 24.78 0.41 -0.45
C GLU A 22 24.36 1.80 0.02
N VAL A 23 23.51 1.87 1.03
CA VAL A 23 23.04 3.10 1.64
C VAL A 23 23.30 3.06 3.14
N GLU A 24 23.68 4.20 3.70
CA GLU A 24 23.76 4.33 5.14
C GLU A 24 22.36 4.31 5.74
N ILE A 25 22.13 3.39 6.67
CA ILE A 25 20.86 3.26 7.40
C ILE A 25 21.11 3.72 8.83
N PRO A 26 20.66 4.92 9.21
CA PRO A 26 20.89 5.42 10.56
C PRO A 26 20.13 4.55 11.59
N ASP A 27 20.79 4.29 12.72
CA ASP A 27 20.20 3.52 13.82
C ASP A 27 19.35 4.43 14.72
N VAL A 28 18.23 4.88 14.19
CA VAL A 28 17.31 5.83 14.81
C VAL A 28 15.86 5.37 14.71
N PRO A 29 14.99 5.75 15.66
CA PRO A 29 13.57 5.48 15.54
C PRO A 29 12.93 6.34 14.44
N VAL A 30 11.78 5.88 13.90
CA VAL A 30 11.02 6.60 12.85
C VAL A 30 10.61 8.01 13.30
N THR A 31 10.44 8.26 14.60
CA THR A 31 10.13 9.58 15.15
C THR A 31 11.22 10.60 14.88
N ARG A 32 12.48 10.17 14.71
CA ARG A 32 13.62 11.04 14.41
C ARG A 32 13.44 11.77 13.07
N LEU A 33 12.75 11.17 12.10
CA LEU A 33 12.43 11.82 10.82
C LEU A 33 11.61 13.10 11.01
N LEU A 34 10.63 13.06 11.92
CA LEU A 34 9.81 14.23 12.24
C LEU A 34 10.61 15.26 13.02
N ASP A 35 11.47 14.82 13.96
CA ASP A 35 12.31 15.71 14.75
C ASP A 35 13.31 16.45 13.86
N ASP A 36 14.04 15.72 13.01
CA ASP A 36 15.01 16.31 12.08
C ASP A 36 14.36 17.31 11.12
N ALA A 37 13.18 16.96 10.58
CA ALA A 37 12.45 17.88 9.73
C ALA A 37 11.96 19.14 10.48
N ALA A 38 11.52 18.99 11.72
CA ALA A 38 11.07 20.11 12.56
C ALA A 38 12.23 20.99 13.06
N GLU A 39 13.40 20.40 13.30
CA GLU A 39 14.62 21.13 13.68
C GLU A 39 15.19 21.93 12.50
N ARG A 40 15.33 21.29 11.33
CA ARG A 40 15.93 21.91 10.16
C ARG A 40 14.98 22.84 9.40
N HIS A 41 13.68 22.51 9.40
CA HIS A 41 12.67 23.19 8.59
C HIS A 41 11.36 23.45 9.37
N PRO A 42 11.37 24.08 10.55
CA PRO A 42 10.21 24.19 11.45
C PRO A 42 8.97 24.80 10.80
N ARG A 43 9.15 25.82 9.97
CA ARG A 43 8.05 26.57 9.32
C ARG A 43 7.66 26.04 7.94
N ARG A 44 8.32 24.97 7.44
CA ARG A 44 7.90 24.34 6.19
C ARG A 44 6.62 23.55 6.40
N THR A 45 5.76 23.61 5.38
CA THR A 45 4.51 22.84 5.39
C THR A 45 4.85 21.34 5.37
N ALA A 46 4.39 20.62 6.37
CA ALA A 46 4.41 19.17 6.44
C ALA A 46 3.15 18.57 5.80
N LEU A 47 1.99 19.11 6.15
CA LEU A 47 0.70 18.58 5.70
C LEU A 47 -0.17 19.69 5.12
N VAL A 48 -0.92 19.35 4.06
CA VAL A 48 -1.99 20.17 3.52
C VAL A 48 -3.28 19.36 3.55
N PHE A 49 -4.32 19.88 4.21
CA PHE A 49 -5.62 19.22 4.31
C PHE A 49 -6.76 20.20 4.04
N PHE A 50 -7.47 20.02 2.93
CA PHE A 50 -8.56 20.91 2.49
C PHE A 50 -8.22 22.41 2.49
N GLY A 51 -6.95 22.75 2.36
CA GLY A 51 -6.43 24.13 2.35
C GLY A 51 -5.84 24.60 3.68
N ARG A 52 -6.01 23.88 4.79
CA ARG A 52 -5.24 24.08 6.01
C ARG A 52 -3.82 23.57 5.76
N ARG A 53 -2.84 24.36 6.15
CA ARG A 53 -1.44 23.98 6.19
C ARG A 53 -1.05 23.75 7.64
N ILE A 54 -0.27 22.71 7.87
CA ILE A 54 0.33 22.34 9.17
C ILE A 54 1.82 22.26 8.88
N ASP A 55 2.62 23.05 9.57
CA ASP A 55 4.06 23.01 9.42
C ASP A 55 4.68 21.90 10.30
N TYR A 56 5.99 21.67 10.15
CA TYR A 56 6.69 20.61 10.87
C TYR A 56 6.75 20.85 12.37
N HIS A 57 6.84 22.11 12.79
CA HIS A 57 6.81 22.47 14.21
C HIS A 57 5.42 22.17 14.82
N GLU A 58 4.33 22.63 14.17
CA GLU A 58 2.95 22.34 14.59
C GLU A 58 2.69 20.83 14.65
N LEU A 59 3.18 20.08 13.65
CA LEU A 59 3.00 18.62 13.58
C LEU A 59 3.74 17.91 14.72
N ARG A 60 5.00 18.26 14.98
CA ARG A 60 5.79 17.71 16.09
C ARG A 60 5.11 17.97 17.42
N ASP A 61 4.74 19.21 17.68
CA ASP A 61 4.05 19.61 18.93
C ASP A 61 2.72 18.88 19.12
N ALA A 62 1.96 18.67 18.05
CA ALA A 62 0.71 17.93 18.10
C ALA A 62 0.95 16.44 18.41
N ALA A 63 2.00 15.85 17.84
CA ALA A 63 2.39 14.46 18.12
C ALA A 63 2.89 14.28 19.54
N ASP A 64 3.66 15.24 20.08
CA ASP A 64 4.13 15.24 21.48
C ASP A 64 2.96 15.31 22.46
N ARG A 65 2.04 16.26 22.26
CA ARG A 65 0.83 16.35 23.09
C ARG A 65 -0.03 15.11 23.02
N PHE A 66 -0.12 14.48 21.84
CA PHE A 66 -0.87 13.24 21.67
C PHE A 66 -0.20 12.08 22.43
N ALA A 67 1.13 11.96 22.38
CA ALA A 67 1.89 10.99 23.16
C ALA A 67 1.69 11.16 24.68
N ASP A 68 1.70 12.40 25.19
CA ASP A 68 1.36 12.71 26.58
C ASP A 68 -0.09 12.32 26.92
N GLY A 69 -1.01 12.54 25.98
CA GLY A 69 -2.39 12.10 26.10
C GLY A 69 -2.51 10.58 26.23
N LEU A 70 -1.80 9.82 25.40
CA LEU A 70 -1.75 8.35 25.47
C LEU A 70 -1.14 7.87 26.79
N HIS A 71 -0.12 8.55 27.28
CA HIS A 71 0.45 8.24 28.61
C HIS A 71 -0.59 8.36 29.73
N ARG A 72 -1.42 9.41 29.70
CA ARG A 72 -2.50 9.58 30.69
C ARG A 72 -3.59 8.53 30.57
N LEU A 73 -3.80 7.95 29.37
CA LEU A 73 -4.67 6.80 29.18
C LEU A 73 -4.00 5.47 29.56
N GLY A 74 -2.80 5.52 30.16
CA GLY A 74 -2.09 4.33 30.66
C GLY A 74 -1.36 3.53 29.58
N VAL A 75 -1.22 4.04 28.35
CA VAL A 75 -0.46 3.36 27.27
C VAL A 75 1.01 3.25 27.66
N GLN A 76 1.56 2.06 27.60
CA GLN A 76 2.96 1.74 27.91
C GLN A 76 3.75 1.44 26.62
N PRO A 77 5.10 1.49 26.67
CA PRO A 77 5.93 1.00 25.57
C PRO A 77 5.56 -0.45 25.19
N GLY A 78 5.49 -0.74 23.90
CA GLY A 78 5.09 -2.05 23.39
C GLY A 78 3.58 -2.29 23.32
N ASP A 79 2.74 -1.43 23.91
CA ASP A 79 1.29 -1.52 23.73
C ASP A 79 0.89 -1.24 22.27
N ARG A 80 -0.17 -1.88 21.80
CA ARG A 80 -0.72 -1.67 20.47
C ARG A 80 -1.82 -0.61 20.54
N VAL A 81 -1.73 0.36 19.62
CA VAL A 81 -2.74 1.40 19.45
C VAL A 81 -3.32 1.27 18.04
N ALA A 82 -4.60 0.94 17.97
CA ALA A 82 -5.31 0.80 16.70
C ALA A 82 -5.61 2.17 16.08
N LEU A 83 -5.23 2.38 14.82
CA LEU A 83 -5.47 3.61 14.06
C LEU A 83 -6.47 3.32 12.93
N ILE A 84 -7.73 3.72 13.12
CA ILE A 84 -8.86 3.43 12.22
C ILE A 84 -9.31 4.75 11.58
N LEU A 85 -8.44 5.31 10.74
CA LEU A 85 -8.58 6.65 10.18
C LEU A 85 -8.25 6.67 8.67
N PRO A 86 -8.95 7.49 7.88
CA PRO A 86 -8.53 7.78 6.51
C PRO A 86 -7.34 8.75 6.51
N ASN A 87 -6.83 9.09 5.32
CA ASN A 87 -5.77 10.09 5.17
C ASN A 87 -6.22 11.45 5.72
N CYS A 88 -5.79 11.78 6.91
CA CYS A 88 -6.09 13.03 7.60
C CYS A 88 -4.95 13.41 8.56
N PRO A 89 -4.85 14.68 8.98
CA PRO A 89 -3.80 15.10 9.92
C PRO A 89 -3.81 14.32 11.22
N GLN A 90 -4.98 13.93 11.72
CA GLN A 90 -5.12 13.15 12.94
C GLN A 90 -4.46 11.79 12.87
N LEU A 91 -4.51 11.12 11.70
CA LEU A 91 -3.80 9.85 11.50
C LEU A 91 -2.29 10.05 11.60
N VAL A 92 -1.76 11.11 10.97
CA VAL A 92 -0.31 11.42 11.01
C VAL A 92 0.14 11.77 12.43
N ILE A 93 -0.62 12.62 13.11
CA ILE A 93 -0.35 13.01 14.52
C ILE A 93 -0.40 11.78 15.43
N ALA A 94 -1.44 10.93 15.27
CA ALA A 94 -1.58 9.72 16.08
C ALA A 94 -0.46 8.72 15.81
N PHE A 95 -0.07 8.52 14.54
CA PHE A 95 1.03 7.63 14.17
C PHE A 95 2.33 8.04 14.88
N PHE A 96 2.79 9.27 14.70
CA PHE A 96 4.01 9.74 15.37
C PHE A 96 3.86 9.79 16.90
N GLY A 97 2.69 10.17 17.43
CA GLY A 97 2.44 10.21 18.86
C GLY A 97 2.46 8.83 19.53
N VAL A 98 1.96 7.79 18.84
CA VAL A 98 2.06 6.39 19.27
C VAL A 98 3.52 5.97 19.36
N LEU A 99 4.29 6.23 18.29
CA LEU A 99 5.72 5.89 18.25
C LEU A 99 6.53 6.64 19.31
N ARG A 100 6.22 7.91 19.58
CA ARG A 100 6.86 8.70 20.66
C ARG A 100 6.60 8.11 22.03
N ARG A 101 5.48 7.44 22.21
CA ARG A 101 5.16 6.72 23.46
C ARG A 101 5.88 5.36 23.54
N GLY A 102 6.66 4.97 22.54
CA GLY A 102 7.26 3.64 22.43
C GLY A 102 6.21 2.54 22.19
N ALA A 103 5.02 2.92 21.79
CA ALA A 103 3.91 2.02 21.47
C ALA A 103 3.90 1.68 19.97
N ILE A 104 3.16 0.65 19.59
CA ILE A 104 3.09 0.10 18.25
C ILE A 104 1.85 0.62 17.55
N ALA A 105 2.01 1.24 16.38
CA ALA A 105 0.91 1.69 15.55
C ALA A 105 0.32 0.52 14.74
N VAL A 106 -0.96 0.21 14.99
CA VAL A 106 -1.68 -0.83 14.23
C VAL A 106 -2.72 -0.17 13.35
N GLN A 107 -2.43 -0.12 12.06
CA GLN A 107 -3.26 0.63 11.11
C GLN A 107 -4.33 -0.27 10.48
N HIS A 108 -5.58 0.19 10.52
CA HIS A 108 -6.73 -0.54 9.99
C HIS A 108 -7.48 0.29 8.96
N ASN A 109 -8.10 -0.40 8.00
CA ASN A 109 -9.00 0.24 7.05
C ASN A 109 -10.28 0.71 7.76
N PRO A 110 -10.61 2.01 7.73
CA PRO A 110 -11.81 2.54 8.38
C PRO A 110 -13.13 2.08 7.73
N LEU A 111 -13.06 1.35 6.62
CA LEU A 111 -14.21 0.80 5.90
C LEU A 111 -14.44 -0.69 6.16
N TYR A 112 -13.70 -1.29 7.07
CA TYR A 112 -13.89 -2.70 7.44
C TYR A 112 -15.28 -2.94 8.04
N THR A 113 -15.81 -4.13 7.75
CA THR A 113 -17.00 -4.67 8.42
C THR A 113 -16.75 -4.94 9.90
N GLU A 114 -17.80 -5.19 10.68
CA GLU A 114 -17.65 -5.56 12.09
C GLU A 114 -16.83 -6.84 12.27
N GLU A 115 -17.00 -7.85 11.40
CA GLU A 115 -16.27 -9.11 11.45
C GLU A 115 -14.77 -8.90 11.17
N GLU A 116 -14.43 -8.15 10.12
CA GLU A 116 -13.03 -7.83 9.79
C GLU A 116 -12.37 -7.02 10.90
N MET A 117 -13.09 -6.05 11.47
CA MET A 117 -12.61 -5.22 12.56
C MET A 117 -12.40 -6.02 13.84
N LEU A 118 -13.38 -6.87 14.20
CA LEU A 118 -13.29 -7.75 15.38
C LEU A 118 -12.05 -8.65 15.30
N HIS A 119 -11.85 -9.29 14.16
CA HIS A 119 -10.71 -10.18 13.97
C HIS A 119 -9.38 -9.47 14.22
N GLN A 120 -9.16 -8.31 13.59
CA GLN A 120 -7.88 -7.62 13.69
C GLN A 120 -7.65 -6.96 15.06
N LEU A 121 -8.70 -6.40 15.67
CA LEU A 121 -8.61 -5.82 17.02
C LEU A 121 -8.36 -6.89 18.08
N ALA A 122 -8.95 -8.08 17.93
CA ALA A 122 -8.70 -9.23 18.82
C ALA A 122 -7.28 -9.75 18.66
N ASP A 123 -6.80 -9.90 17.43
CA ASP A 123 -5.44 -10.42 17.16
C ASP A 123 -4.36 -9.47 17.65
N CYS A 124 -4.48 -8.15 17.41
CA CYS A 124 -3.48 -7.20 17.89
C CYS A 124 -3.61 -6.86 19.38
N ASP A 125 -4.68 -7.24 20.05
CA ASP A 125 -4.93 -6.97 21.48
C ASP A 125 -4.73 -5.48 21.85
N ALA A 126 -5.32 -4.59 21.04
CA ALA A 126 -5.17 -3.16 21.21
C ALA A 126 -5.93 -2.64 22.43
N ARG A 127 -5.24 -1.83 23.29
CA ARG A 127 -5.86 -1.19 24.47
C ARG A 127 -6.58 0.11 24.13
N VAL A 128 -6.09 0.83 23.10
CA VAL A 128 -6.63 2.11 22.63
C VAL A 128 -6.89 2.02 21.14
N ALA A 129 -8.06 2.50 20.70
CA ALA A 129 -8.36 2.71 19.29
C ALA A 129 -8.58 4.19 19.00
N VAL A 130 -7.91 4.73 17.99
CA VAL A 130 -8.13 6.08 17.47
C VAL A 130 -9.00 5.98 16.23
N VAL A 131 -10.21 6.50 16.30
CA VAL A 131 -11.24 6.25 15.27
C VAL A 131 -11.83 7.54 14.70
N LEU A 132 -12.23 7.47 13.43
CA LEU A 132 -13.09 8.50 12.88
C LEU A 132 -14.51 8.37 13.48
N ASP A 133 -15.18 9.49 13.71
CA ASP A 133 -16.56 9.52 14.23
C ASP A 133 -17.51 8.56 13.46
N ARG A 134 -17.33 8.45 12.14
CA ARG A 134 -18.14 7.54 11.29
C ARG A 134 -17.80 6.06 11.45
N SER A 135 -16.61 5.71 11.92
CA SER A 135 -16.21 4.32 12.20
C SER A 135 -16.47 3.92 13.67
N TYR A 136 -16.92 4.86 14.49
CA TYR A 136 -17.18 4.63 15.92
C TYR A 136 -18.21 3.52 16.16
N ALA A 137 -19.32 3.52 15.42
CA ALA A 137 -20.38 2.53 15.58
C ALA A 137 -19.88 1.09 15.37
N THR A 138 -19.08 0.86 14.32
CA THR A 138 -18.45 -0.43 14.02
C THR A 138 -17.52 -0.88 15.15
N VAL A 139 -16.65 0.02 15.63
CA VAL A 139 -15.70 -0.31 16.71
C VAL A 139 -16.44 -0.55 18.04
N ARG A 140 -17.47 0.24 18.34
CA ARG A 140 -18.33 0.07 19.52
C ARG A 140 -19.02 -1.29 19.51
N ALA A 141 -19.55 -1.71 18.36
CA ALA A 141 -20.26 -2.98 18.23
C ALA A 141 -19.36 -4.19 18.59
N VAL A 142 -18.09 -4.13 18.21
CA VAL A 142 -17.12 -5.22 18.45
C VAL A 142 -16.34 -5.09 19.76
N ARG A 143 -16.50 -4.01 20.50
CA ARG A 143 -15.72 -3.73 21.72
C ARG A 143 -15.88 -4.80 22.81
N ARG A 144 -17.07 -5.43 22.90
CA ARG A 144 -17.33 -6.46 23.92
C ARG A 144 -16.45 -7.68 23.70
N GLY A 145 -15.72 -8.09 24.74
CA GLY A 145 -14.77 -9.21 24.66
C GLY A 145 -13.38 -8.85 24.17
N LEU A 146 -13.12 -7.58 23.83
CA LEU A 146 -11.79 -7.07 23.51
C LEU A 146 -11.17 -6.36 24.71
N ARG A 147 -9.84 -6.29 24.74
CA ARG A 147 -9.08 -5.51 25.75
C ARG A 147 -9.11 -4.01 25.50
N LEU A 148 -10.03 -3.53 24.66
CA LEU A 148 -10.13 -2.15 24.23
C LEU A 148 -10.70 -1.27 25.37
N GLU A 149 -9.82 -0.60 26.10
CA GLU A 149 -10.16 0.24 27.25
C GLU A 149 -10.70 1.61 26.80
N HIS A 150 -10.03 2.24 25.83
CA HIS A 150 -10.36 3.59 25.37
C HIS A 150 -10.57 3.65 23.86
N ILE A 151 -11.58 4.43 23.47
CA ILE A 151 -11.85 4.81 22.08
C ILE A 151 -11.64 6.31 21.95
N VAL A 152 -10.57 6.72 21.28
CA VAL A 152 -10.26 8.12 21.00
C VAL A 152 -10.92 8.53 19.69
N VAL A 153 -11.91 9.42 19.76
CA VAL A 153 -12.73 9.78 18.60
C VAL A 153 -12.36 11.15 18.06
N THR A 154 -12.28 11.24 16.74
CA THR A 154 -12.05 12.49 15.99
C THR A 154 -12.99 12.62 14.81
N SER A 155 -13.11 13.85 14.29
CA SER A 155 -13.85 14.16 13.07
C SER A 155 -12.96 14.86 12.05
N LEU A 156 -13.14 14.61 10.75
CA LEU A 156 -12.44 15.34 9.70
C LEU A 156 -12.67 16.86 9.77
N VAL A 157 -13.82 17.28 10.32
CA VAL A 157 -14.20 18.69 10.49
C VAL A 157 -13.25 19.42 11.44
N ASP A 158 -12.64 18.74 12.41
CA ASP A 158 -11.77 19.34 13.41
C ASP A 158 -10.49 19.97 12.81
N TYR A 159 -10.04 19.43 11.67
CA TYR A 159 -8.85 19.91 10.96
C TYR A 159 -9.16 20.67 9.66
N LEU A 160 -10.44 20.98 9.39
CA LEU A 160 -10.76 21.91 8.31
C LEU A 160 -10.29 23.34 8.65
N PRO A 161 -10.02 24.19 7.63
CA PRO A 161 -9.77 25.62 7.85
C PRO A 161 -10.87 26.27 8.70
N PRO A 162 -10.53 27.22 9.59
CA PRO A 162 -11.50 27.83 10.54
C PRO A 162 -12.75 28.37 9.85
N PHE A 163 -12.59 29.06 8.70
CA PHE A 163 -13.72 29.60 7.96
C PHE A 163 -14.65 28.49 7.43
N ARG A 164 -14.12 27.36 6.98
CA ARG A 164 -14.93 26.23 6.49
C ARG A 164 -15.69 25.58 7.63
N ARG A 165 -15.08 25.47 8.81
CA ARG A 165 -15.76 24.99 10.03
C ARG A 165 -16.92 25.93 10.41
N ALA A 166 -16.70 27.24 10.34
CA ALA A 166 -17.73 28.23 10.62
C ALA A 166 -18.89 28.13 9.63
N VAL A 167 -18.61 28.04 8.33
CA VAL A 167 -19.62 27.85 7.28
C VAL A 167 -20.45 26.57 7.49
N LEU A 168 -19.81 25.45 7.87
CA LEU A 168 -20.52 24.19 8.16
C LEU A 168 -21.41 24.25 9.41
N ARG A 169 -21.20 25.25 10.29
CA ARG A 169 -22.03 25.49 11.51
C ARG A 169 -23.23 26.38 11.25
N LEU A 170 -23.32 27.02 10.07
CA LEU A 170 -24.46 27.85 9.74
C LEU A 170 -25.77 27.03 9.77
N PRO A 171 -26.87 27.59 10.29
CA PRO A 171 -28.14 26.88 10.45
C PRO A 171 -28.91 26.72 9.13
N LEU A 172 -28.21 26.65 8.01
CA LEU A 172 -28.77 26.41 6.70
C LEU A 172 -28.94 24.91 6.46
N VAL A 173 -30.11 24.46 6.00
CA VAL A 173 -30.43 23.05 5.71
C VAL A 173 -29.35 22.39 4.85
N GLN A 174 -28.85 23.11 3.84
CA GLN A 174 -27.79 22.60 2.96
C GLN A 174 -26.46 22.37 3.73
N MET A 175 -26.12 23.23 4.68
CA MET A 175 -24.91 23.09 5.50
C MET A 175 -25.07 21.98 6.54
N GLN A 176 -26.24 21.84 7.13
CA GLN A 176 -26.58 20.73 8.03
C GLN A 176 -26.47 19.38 7.29
N ARG A 177 -27.03 19.26 6.08
CA ARG A 177 -26.88 18.06 5.24
C ARG A 177 -25.42 17.77 4.90
N ARG A 178 -24.63 18.79 4.51
CA ARG A 178 -23.19 18.63 4.24
C ARG A 178 -22.41 18.19 5.48
N ARG A 179 -22.74 18.74 6.63
CA ARG A 179 -22.11 18.34 7.91
C ARG A 179 -22.47 16.89 8.23
N ALA A 180 -23.74 16.51 8.20
CA ALA A 180 -24.21 15.14 8.45
C ALA A 180 -23.57 14.12 7.49
N ALA A 181 -23.28 14.52 6.26
CA ALA A 181 -22.57 13.64 5.30
C ALA A 181 -21.11 13.34 5.65
N ILE A 182 -20.48 14.15 6.51
CA ILE A 182 -19.05 14.02 6.86
C ILE A 182 -18.78 13.83 8.36
N THR A 183 -19.81 13.86 9.21
CA THR A 183 -19.71 13.62 10.66
C THR A 183 -20.73 12.59 11.10
N ALA A 184 -20.47 11.91 12.22
CA ALA A 184 -21.43 11.09 12.91
C ALA A 184 -21.57 11.57 14.37
N VAL A 185 -22.75 11.28 14.96
CA VAL A 185 -22.99 11.55 16.39
C VAL A 185 -22.32 10.42 17.18
N VAL A 186 -21.48 10.79 18.11
CA VAL A 186 -20.82 9.87 19.03
C VAL A 186 -21.45 10.07 20.41
N PRO A 187 -22.05 9.02 20.99
CA PRO A 187 -22.59 9.08 22.35
C PRO A 187 -21.49 9.33 23.39
N ASP A 188 -21.88 9.89 24.52
CA ASP A 188 -21.02 10.01 25.69
C ASP A 188 -20.99 8.68 26.45
N ASP A 189 -20.19 7.75 25.95
CA ASP A 189 -20.04 6.41 26.50
C ASP A 189 -18.76 6.30 27.35
N ALA A 190 -18.77 5.42 28.34
CA ALA A 190 -17.58 5.17 29.17
C ALA A 190 -16.37 4.72 28.34
N GLY A 191 -15.23 5.38 28.55
CA GLY A 191 -13.98 5.12 27.84
C GLY A 191 -13.91 5.75 26.45
N VAL A 192 -14.88 6.57 26.05
CA VAL A 192 -14.81 7.41 24.86
C VAL A 192 -14.12 8.72 25.21
N VAL A 193 -13.08 9.07 24.46
CA VAL A 193 -12.27 10.28 24.71
C VAL A 193 -12.16 11.09 23.42
N PRO A 194 -12.49 12.37 23.42
CA PRO A 194 -12.27 13.22 22.25
C PRO A 194 -10.77 13.37 21.95
N PHE A 195 -10.38 13.20 20.68
CA PHE A 195 -8.99 13.35 20.22
C PHE A 195 -8.35 14.68 20.65
N ARG A 196 -9.12 15.77 20.59
CA ARG A 196 -8.69 17.11 21.01
C ARG A 196 -8.31 17.17 22.50
N ASP A 197 -8.87 16.30 23.34
CA ASP A 197 -8.61 16.33 24.78
C ASP A 197 -7.24 15.71 25.11
N LEU A 198 -6.77 14.78 24.28
CA LEU A 198 -5.40 14.29 24.36
C LEU A 198 -4.39 15.40 24.03
N GLN A 199 -4.76 16.32 23.13
CA GLN A 199 -3.89 17.41 22.69
C GLN A 199 -3.92 18.66 23.60
N LYS A 200 -4.83 18.73 24.57
CA LYS A 200 -4.91 19.83 25.56
C LYS A 200 -3.88 19.72 26.70
N ALA A 201 -3.13 18.62 26.74
CA ALA A 201 -2.12 18.44 27.77
C ALA A 201 -1.06 19.56 27.71
N PRO A 202 -0.62 20.09 28.85
CA PRO A 202 0.59 20.87 28.88
C PRO A 202 1.73 20.00 28.36
N GLN A 203 2.54 20.56 27.49
CA GLN A 203 3.74 19.91 26.97
C GLN A 203 4.67 19.61 28.15
N ARG A 204 4.53 18.45 28.78
CA ARG A 204 5.60 17.92 29.61
C ARG A 204 6.66 17.48 28.59
N GLN A 205 7.94 17.80 28.86
CA GLN A 205 9.01 17.24 28.03
C GLN A 205 8.82 15.72 28.02
N VAL A 206 8.27 15.22 26.90
CA VAL A 206 8.20 13.76 26.67
C VAL A 206 9.65 13.31 26.69
N ARG A 207 10.05 12.70 27.80
CA ARG A 207 11.36 12.04 27.85
C ARG A 207 11.31 11.00 26.73
N GLN A 208 12.09 11.20 25.68
CA GLN A 208 12.17 10.21 24.63
C GLN A 208 12.53 8.88 25.30
N LEU A 209 11.62 7.93 25.18
CA LEU A 209 11.85 6.59 25.69
C LEU A 209 12.94 5.94 24.83
N PRO A 210 13.85 5.18 25.44
CA PRO A 210 14.83 4.44 24.66
C PRO A 210 14.08 3.46 23.74
N VAL A 211 14.37 3.50 22.46
CA VAL A 211 13.85 2.61 21.42
C VAL A 211 15.04 1.92 20.77
N ASP A 212 15.02 0.61 20.71
CA ASP A 212 15.94 -0.18 19.87
C ASP A 212 15.36 -0.29 18.45
N PRO A 213 15.87 0.47 17.48
CA PRO A 213 15.29 0.51 16.13
C PRO A 213 15.25 -0.85 15.43
N SER A 214 16.14 -1.76 15.80
CA SER A 214 16.26 -3.08 15.20
C SER A 214 15.29 -4.12 15.77
N ARG A 215 14.80 -3.90 16.98
CA ARG A 215 13.95 -4.86 17.71
C ARG A 215 12.55 -4.34 17.96
N ASP A 216 12.43 -3.05 18.32
CA ASP A 216 11.15 -2.48 18.66
C ASP A 216 10.29 -2.27 17.41
N LEU A 217 9.02 -2.66 17.52
CA LEU A 217 8.08 -2.53 16.41
C LEU A 217 7.57 -1.09 16.32
N ALA A 218 7.65 -0.53 15.14
CA ALA A 218 6.99 0.74 14.81
C ALA A 218 5.54 0.51 14.39
N ALA A 219 5.28 -0.55 13.61
CA ALA A 219 3.95 -0.81 13.10
C ALA A 219 3.66 -2.31 12.97
N ILE A 220 2.38 -2.66 13.11
CA ILE A 220 1.82 -3.93 12.63
C ILE A 220 0.85 -3.58 11.52
N GLN A 221 1.08 -4.15 10.34
CA GLN A 221 0.21 -3.94 9.19
C GLN A 221 -0.41 -5.24 8.72
N TYR A 222 -1.74 -5.28 8.70
CA TYR A 222 -2.46 -6.47 8.27
C TYR A 222 -2.43 -6.63 6.76
N THR A 223 -1.89 -7.76 6.31
CA THR A 223 -1.90 -8.12 4.90
C THR A 223 -3.24 -8.70 4.52
N GLY A 224 -3.73 -8.40 3.33
CA GLY A 224 -4.87 -9.10 2.76
C GLY A 224 -4.48 -10.55 2.48
N GLY A 225 -4.49 -11.36 3.53
CA GLY A 225 -4.15 -12.77 3.47
C GLY A 225 -5.01 -13.49 2.43
N THR A 226 -4.38 -14.30 1.66
CA THR A 226 -4.93 -14.97 0.49
C THR A 226 -5.36 -16.38 0.81
N GLU A 227 -4.93 -16.88 1.97
CA GLU A 227 -5.26 -18.21 2.51
C GLU A 227 -6.08 -18.12 3.80
N GLY A 228 -6.97 -17.19 3.95
CA GLY A 228 -7.76 -17.10 5.15
C GLY A 228 -7.75 -15.73 5.81
N ARG A 229 -7.51 -15.67 7.12
CA ARG A 229 -7.54 -14.44 7.92
C ARG A 229 -6.31 -13.56 7.65
N PRO A 230 -6.46 -12.23 7.58
CA PRO A 230 -5.34 -11.30 7.48
C PRO A 230 -4.31 -11.53 8.60
N LYS A 231 -3.01 -11.49 8.25
CA LYS A 231 -1.91 -11.63 9.20
C LYS A 231 -1.25 -10.27 9.43
N GLY A 232 -0.89 -9.96 10.67
CA GLY A 232 -0.21 -8.72 11.02
C GLY A 232 1.30 -8.81 10.75
N ALA A 233 1.81 -8.13 9.74
CA ALA A 233 3.24 -8.04 9.48
C ALA A 233 3.91 -7.09 10.48
N MET A 234 4.91 -7.56 11.20
CA MET A 234 5.68 -6.81 12.21
C MET A 234 6.79 -6.02 11.56
N LEU A 235 6.68 -4.70 11.55
CA LEU A 235 7.64 -3.77 10.97
C LEU A 235 8.40 -3.04 12.08
N THR A 236 9.71 -3.25 12.17
CA THR A 236 10.57 -2.52 13.12
C THR A 236 10.80 -1.08 12.64
N HIS A 237 11.26 -0.22 13.52
CA HIS A 237 11.71 1.12 13.15
C HIS A 237 12.79 1.06 12.07
N ARG A 238 13.76 0.15 12.23
CA ARG A 238 14.85 -0.05 11.27
C ARG A 238 14.35 -0.48 9.89
N ASN A 239 13.35 -1.38 9.80
CA ASN A 239 12.80 -1.80 8.51
C ASN A 239 12.25 -0.62 7.71
N LEU A 240 11.47 0.24 8.38
CA LEU A 240 10.86 1.42 7.76
C LEU A 240 11.91 2.47 7.37
N ILE A 241 12.89 2.75 8.23
CA ILE A 241 13.99 3.67 7.93
C ILE A 241 14.82 3.16 6.76
N ALA A 242 15.18 1.86 6.76
CA ALA A 242 15.94 1.25 5.68
C ALA A 242 15.26 1.42 4.32
N ASN A 243 13.95 1.11 4.26
CA ASN A 243 13.23 1.24 3.01
C ASN A 243 13.07 2.69 2.55
N ALA A 244 12.95 3.64 3.49
CA ALA A 244 12.96 5.06 3.16
C ALA A 244 14.32 5.52 2.61
N CYS A 245 15.45 5.06 3.19
CA CYS A 245 16.78 5.33 2.69
C CYS A 245 17.00 4.76 1.28
N GLN A 246 16.55 3.52 1.05
CA GLN A 246 16.63 2.86 -0.27
C GLN A 246 15.86 3.65 -1.33
N GLN A 247 14.61 4.08 -1.03
CA GLN A 247 13.81 4.89 -1.95
C GLN A 247 14.40 6.29 -2.15
N HIS A 248 14.99 6.88 -1.11
CA HIS A 248 15.68 8.15 -1.22
C HIS A 248 16.88 8.07 -2.17
N ALA A 249 17.69 7.04 -2.05
CA ALA A 249 18.83 6.81 -2.94
C ALA A 249 18.41 6.50 -4.38
N TRP A 250 17.24 5.86 -4.56
CA TRP A 250 16.69 5.55 -5.88
C TRP A 250 16.18 6.79 -6.61
N ASP A 251 15.54 7.72 -5.89
CA ASP A 251 15.05 8.98 -6.44
C ASP A 251 16.10 10.10 -6.31
N MET A 252 17.09 10.08 -7.19
CA MET A 252 18.23 11.00 -7.21
C MET A 252 17.86 12.48 -7.41
N GLY A 253 16.66 12.78 -7.91
CA GLY A 253 16.23 14.16 -8.25
C GLY A 253 15.50 14.89 -7.12
N GLY A 254 15.30 14.27 -5.97
CA GLY A 254 14.57 14.86 -4.84
C GLY A 254 15.43 15.85 -4.06
N GLN A 255 14.86 17.04 -3.80
CA GLN A 255 15.51 18.06 -2.99
C GLN A 255 14.84 18.19 -1.63
N GLU A 256 15.66 18.26 -0.59
CA GLU A 256 15.16 18.39 0.78
C GLU A 256 14.26 19.62 0.95
N GLY A 257 13.10 19.41 1.55
CA GLY A 257 12.12 20.44 1.83
C GLY A 257 11.38 21.00 0.60
N GLN A 258 11.65 20.54 -0.62
CA GLN A 258 11.01 21.08 -1.84
C GLN A 258 9.94 20.16 -2.41
N ASP A 259 10.01 18.86 -2.13
CA ASP A 259 9.04 17.91 -2.67
C ASP A 259 7.66 18.08 -2.05
N VAL A 260 6.65 17.94 -2.90
CA VAL A 260 5.24 17.92 -2.53
C VAL A 260 4.63 16.61 -3.02
N THR A 261 4.24 15.75 -2.10
CA THR A 261 3.65 14.43 -2.41
C THR A 261 2.13 14.51 -2.41
N LEU A 262 1.51 13.94 -3.43
CA LEU A 262 0.06 13.77 -3.49
C LEU A 262 -0.35 12.55 -2.66
N GLY A 263 -0.83 12.78 -1.44
CA GLY A 263 -1.21 11.75 -0.47
C GLY A 263 -2.60 11.16 -0.72
N VAL A 264 -2.76 10.43 -1.82
CA VAL A 264 -4.02 9.79 -2.22
C VAL A 264 -4.05 8.30 -1.86
N LEU A 265 -2.89 7.63 -1.81
CA LEU A 265 -2.81 6.25 -1.35
C LEU A 265 -3.15 6.15 0.13
N PRO A 266 -3.91 5.13 0.55
CA PRO A 266 -4.29 4.96 1.95
C PRO A 266 -3.08 4.81 2.87
N LEU A 267 -2.94 5.68 3.88
CA LEU A 267 -1.85 5.62 4.85
C LEU A 267 -1.90 4.37 5.75
N PHE A 268 -3.06 3.73 5.85
CA PHE A 268 -3.20 2.45 6.57
C PHE A 268 -2.68 1.24 5.77
N HIS A 269 -2.21 1.45 4.56
CA HIS A 269 -1.53 0.43 3.73
C HIS A 269 -0.04 0.76 3.63
N SER A 270 0.84 -0.26 3.63
CA SER A 270 2.29 -0.09 3.64
C SER A 270 2.81 0.81 2.53
N PHE A 271 2.25 0.70 1.31
CA PHE A 271 2.62 1.56 0.18
C PHE A 271 2.28 3.04 0.46
N GLY A 272 1.08 3.31 0.96
CA GLY A 272 0.69 4.67 1.35
C GLY A 272 1.48 5.18 2.55
N LEU A 273 1.69 4.36 3.58
CA LEU A 273 2.49 4.72 4.76
C LEU A 273 3.90 5.16 4.35
N MET A 274 4.57 4.36 3.52
CA MET A 274 5.92 4.67 3.08
C MET A 274 5.94 5.87 2.14
N SER A 275 5.22 5.81 1.03
CA SER A 275 5.34 6.82 -0.05
C SER A 275 4.64 8.16 0.26
N CYS A 276 3.64 8.17 1.17
CA CYS A 276 2.89 9.38 1.49
C CYS A 276 3.09 9.87 2.94
N LEU A 277 3.94 9.22 3.75
CA LEU A 277 4.24 9.68 5.10
C LEU A 277 5.73 9.57 5.44
N ILE A 278 6.31 8.36 5.43
CA ILE A 278 7.68 8.15 5.94
C ILE A 278 8.72 8.76 5.00
N ALA A 279 8.70 8.44 3.70
CA ALA A 279 9.65 8.99 2.74
C ALA A 279 9.54 10.52 2.59
N PRO A 280 8.34 11.14 2.53
CA PRO A 280 8.23 12.59 2.61
C PRO A 280 8.79 13.20 3.89
N ALA A 281 8.55 12.59 5.07
CA ALA A 281 9.08 13.10 6.34
C ALA A 281 10.62 13.09 6.37
N MET A 282 11.25 12.06 5.82
CA MET A 282 12.71 11.95 5.71
C MET A 282 13.33 13.14 4.93
N ARG A 283 12.62 13.65 3.93
CA ARG A 283 13.06 14.78 3.09
C ARG A 283 12.50 16.14 3.53
N ALA A 284 11.83 16.23 4.66
CA ALA A 284 11.07 17.42 5.07
C ALA A 284 10.12 17.93 3.97
N GLY A 285 9.55 17.04 3.16
CA GLY A 285 8.61 17.31 2.08
C GLY A 285 7.19 17.55 2.58
N ALA A 286 6.36 18.19 1.75
CA ALA A 286 4.96 18.40 2.07
C ALA A 286 4.09 17.26 1.54
N VAL A 287 3.00 16.93 2.26
CA VAL A 287 2.01 15.94 1.81
C VAL A 287 0.63 16.58 1.69
N VAL A 288 0.03 16.49 0.51
CA VAL A 288 -1.35 16.92 0.26
C VAL A 288 -2.27 15.74 0.54
N LEU A 289 -2.87 15.70 1.73
CA LEU A 289 -3.71 14.60 2.18
C LEU A 289 -5.10 14.64 1.54
N LEU A 290 -5.47 13.55 0.90
CA LEU A 290 -6.81 13.31 0.37
C LEU A 290 -7.43 12.11 1.09
N PRO A 291 -8.55 12.28 1.86
CA PRO A 291 -9.13 11.20 2.66
C PRO A 291 -9.62 10.00 1.85
N ARG A 292 -9.97 10.25 0.61
CA ARG A 292 -10.35 9.23 -0.37
C ARG A 292 -10.00 9.72 -1.77
N PHE A 293 -9.84 8.78 -2.68
CA PHE A 293 -9.72 9.11 -4.09
C PHE A 293 -11.02 9.74 -4.61
N ASP A 294 -10.86 10.85 -5.30
CA ASP A 294 -11.89 11.54 -6.06
C ASP A 294 -11.17 12.25 -7.21
N ARG A 295 -11.42 11.83 -8.41
CA ARG A 295 -10.76 12.28 -9.64
C ARG A 295 -10.67 13.80 -9.75
N ASP A 296 -11.78 14.49 -9.50
CA ASP A 296 -11.84 15.94 -9.62
C ASP A 296 -11.09 16.66 -8.48
N ARG A 297 -11.06 16.06 -7.29
CA ARG A 297 -10.26 16.58 -6.17
C ARG A 297 -8.77 16.40 -6.42
N VAL A 298 -8.37 15.26 -6.99
CA VAL A 298 -6.98 15.02 -7.40
C VAL A 298 -6.53 16.08 -8.39
N LEU A 299 -7.27 16.31 -9.47
CA LEU A 299 -6.94 17.35 -10.46
C LEU A 299 -6.89 18.76 -9.85
N ARG A 300 -7.85 19.10 -8.97
CA ARG A 300 -7.81 20.38 -8.25
C ARG A 300 -6.59 20.48 -7.33
N ALA A 301 -6.21 19.40 -6.67
CA ALA A 301 -5.03 19.35 -5.80
C ALA A 301 -3.73 19.54 -6.62
N ILE A 302 -3.61 18.84 -7.75
CA ILE A 302 -2.48 18.96 -8.67
C ILE A 302 -2.32 20.43 -9.13
N ARG A 303 -3.37 21.06 -9.62
CA ARG A 303 -3.34 22.46 -10.08
C ARG A 303 -3.00 23.46 -8.98
N LYS A 304 -3.56 23.24 -7.78
CA LYS A 304 -3.44 24.18 -6.66
C LYS A 304 -2.11 24.06 -5.93
N TYR A 305 -1.67 22.83 -5.66
CA TYR A 305 -0.51 22.58 -4.79
C TYR A 305 0.73 22.17 -5.56
N ARG A 306 0.60 21.91 -6.87
CA ARG A 306 1.70 21.58 -7.78
C ARG A 306 2.60 20.48 -7.21
N PRO A 307 2.05 19.29 -6.89
CA PRO A 307 2.85 18.19 -6.37
C PRO A 307 3.97 17.82 -7.34
N THR A 308 5.10 17.37 -6.79
CA THR A 308 6.26 16.89 -7.54
C THR A 308 6.28 15.36 -7.60
N ILE A 309 5.60 14.69 -6.65
CA ILE A 309 5.55 13.23 -6.55
C ILE A 309 4.09 12.78 -6.50
N PHE A 310 3.75 11.83 -7.36
CA PHE A 310 2.43 11.20 -7.39
C PHE A 310 2.56 9.68 -7.21
N PRO A 311 2.47 9.16 -5.96
CA PRO A 311 2.32 7.73 -5.73
C PRO A 311 0.90 7.28 -6.07
N GLY A 312 0.77 6.20 -6.83
CA GLY A 312 -0.53 5.71 -7.26
C GLY A 312 -0.51 4.23 -7.65
N VAL A 313 -1.69 3.73 -7.93
CA VAL A 313 -1.92 2.43 -8.56
C VAL A 313 -2.44 2.67 -9.98
N PRO A 314 -2.36 1.69 -10.92
CA PRO A 314 -2.77 1.87 -12.31
C PRO A 314 -4.12 2.55 -12.48
N THR A 315 -5.13 2.07 -11.76
CA THR A 315 -6.50 2.60 -11.85
C THR A 315 -6.62 4.08 -11.45
N LEU A 316 -5.74 4.59 -10.58
CA LEU A 316 -5.72 6.01 -10.23
C LEU A 316 -5.21 6.87 -11.40
N TYR A 317 -4.16 6.43 -12.07
CA TYR A 317 -3.62 7.11 -13.24
C TYR A 317 -4.64 7.12 -14.39
N GLU A 318 -5.22 5.96 -14.70
CA GLU A 318 -6.24 5.81 -15.73
C GLU A 318 -7.42 6.75 -15.49
N GLN A 319 -8.00 6.74 -14.28
CA GLN A 319 -9.12 7.61 -13.95
C GLN A 319 -8.78 9.10 -13.99
N VAL A 320 -7.54 9.49 -13.66
CA VAL A 320 -7.09 10.90 -13.78
C VAL A 320 -6.93 11.28 -15.24
N LEU A 321 -6.27 10.45 -16.06
CA LEU A 321 -6.04 10.68 -17.48
C LEU A 321 -7.36 10.69 -18.27
N ASP A 322 -8.32 9.83 -17.94
CA ASP A 322 -9.63 9.73 -18.61
C ASP A 322 -10.64 10.79 -18.14
N SER A 323 -10.23 11.67 -17.24
CA SER A 323 -11.11 12.75 -16.83
C SER A 323 -11.34 13.76 -17.98
N PRO A 324 -12.60 14.13 -18.29
CA PRO A 324 -12.86 15.19 -19.27
C PRO A 324 -12.30 16.56 -18.83
N ARG A 325 -11.91 16.70 -17.56
CA ARG A 325 -11.30 17.90 -17.00
C ARG A 325 -9.77 17.86 -16.99
N PHE A 326 -9.17 16.75 -17.39
CA PHE A 326 -7.72 16.59 -17.46
C PHE A 326 -7.12 17.50 -18.55
N ARG A 327 -5.93 18.04 -18.28
CA ARG A 327 -5.12 18.83 -19.21
C ARG A 327 -3.68 18.35 -19.14
N ALA A 328 -2.99 18.25 -20.25
CA ALA A 328 -1.57 17.90 -20.27
C ALA A 328 -0.71 18.77 -19.35
N SER A 329 -1.09 20.05 -19.19
CA SER A 329 -0.43 20.96 -18.25
C SER A 329 -0.52 20.56 -16.77
N ASP A 330 -1.46 19.68 -16.42
CA ASP A 330 -1.62 19.19 -15.05
C ASP A 330 -0.42 18.32 -14.63
N LEU A 331 0.26 17.68 -15.58
CA LEU A 331 1.43 16.85 -15.32
C LEU A 331 2.74 17.62 -15.14
N ARG A 332 2.80 18.91 -15.52
CA ARG A 332 4.05 19.70 -15.59
C ARG A 332 4.80 19.84 -14.25
N SER A 333 4.11 19.77 -13.12
CA SER A 333 4.76 19.85 -11.82
C SER A 333 5.27 18.50 -11.31
N LEU A 334 4.76 17.41 -11.87
CA LEU A 334 5.10 16.07 -11.44
C LEU A 334 6.45 15.65 -12.02
N ARG A 335 7.39 15.37 -11.13
CA ARG A 335 8.73 14.88 -11.43
C ARG A 335 8.77 13.36 -11.41
N VAL A 336 8.04 12.76 -10.46
CA VAL A 336 8.03 11.31 -10.23
C VAL A 336 6.60 10.79 -10.12
N TYR A 337 6.33 9.72 -10.85
CA TYR A 337 5.12 8.91 -10.80
C TYR A 337 5.51 7.54 -10.26
N ILE A 338 5.08 7.20 -9.04
CA ILE A 338 5.40 5.90 -8.42
C ILE A 338 4.20 4.99 -8.60
N CYS A 339 4.29 4.01 -9.49
CA CYS A 339 3.23 3.05 -9.75
C CYS A 339 3.58 1.68 -9.16
N GLY A 340 2.72 1.16 -8.29
CA GLY A 340 2.92 -0.15 -7.65
C GLY A 340 1.61 -0.88 -7.38
N ALA A 341 1.71 -2.00 -6.65
CA ALA A 341 0.64 -2.93 -6.32
C ALA A 341 0.08 -3.76 -7.49
N MET A 342 0.14 -3.26 -8.71
CA MET A 342 -0.23 -3.96 -9.96
C MET A 342 0.62 -3.43 -11.11
N ALA A 343 0.74 -4.23 -12.20
CA ALA A 343 1.40 -3.79 -13.42
C ALA A 343 0.58 -2.67 -14.11
N LEU A 344 1.26 -1.65 -14.57
CA LEU A 344 0.66 -0.59 -15.39
C LEU A 344 0.50 -1.09 -16.83
N GLY A 345 -0.69 -0.89 -17.41
CA GLY A 345 -0.96 -1.29 -18.79
C GLY A 345 -0.15 -0.46 -19.80
N GLN A 346 0.31 -1.09 -20.90
CA GLN A 346 1.11 -0.45 -21.96
C GLN A 346 0.45 0.83 -22.48
N ARG A 347 -0.85 0.81 -22.75
CA ARG A 347 -1.61 1.99 -23.20
C ARG A 347 -1.47 3.20 -22.25
N THR A 348 -1.44 2.95 -20.96
CA THR A 348 -1.32 4.03 -19.97
C THR A 348 0.12 4.55 -19.92
N ILE A 349 1.10 3.66 -20.09
CA ILE A 349 2.52 4.02 -20.19
C ILE A 349 2.73 4.92 -21.40
N ASP A 350 2.32 4.46 -22.60
CA ASP A 350 2.46 5.22 -23.86
C ASP A 350 1.84 6.61 -23.74
N ARG A 351 0.63 6.67 -23.18
CA ARG A 351 -0.07 7.94 -22.98
C ARG A 351 0.64 8.88 -22.01
N LEU A 352 1.23 8.36 -20.93
CA LEU A 352 2.04 9.17 -20.01
C LEU A 352 3.29 9.70 -20.70
N GLU A 353 3.97 8.87 -21.52
CA GLU A 353 5.16 9.26 -22.28
C GLU A 353 4.82 10.32 -23.34
N GLU A 354 3.74 10.17 -24.10
CA GLU A 354 3.24 11.14 -25.06
C GLU A 354 2.93 12.50 -24.41
N LEU A 355 2.45 12.48 -23.15
CA LEU A 355 2.19 13.68 -22.35
C LEU A 355 3.45 14.27 -21.71
N GLY A 356 4.62 13.68 -21.95
CA GLY A 356 5.91 14.15 -21.43
C GLY A 356 6.20 13.76 -19.99
N ALA A 357 5.52 12.77 -19.43
CA ALA A 357 5.83 12.21 -18.12
C ALA A 357 7.11 11.37 -18.18
N ARG A 358 8.22 11.91 -17.69
CA ARG A 358 9.55 11.27 -17.81
C ARG A 358 10.01 10.51 -16.56
N GLY A 359 9.28 10.60 -15.46
CA GLY A 359 9.69 10.07 -14.15
C GLY A 359 8.81 8.91 -13.68
N LEU A 360 8.42 7.99 -14.55
CA LEU A 360 7.61 6.82 -14.18
C LEU A 360 8.51 5.76 -13.54
N ILE A 361 8.23 5.44 -12.28
CA ILE A 361 8.83 4.31 -11.55
C ILE A 361 7.74 3.27 -11.35
N GLN A 362 7.76 2.20 -12.12
CA GLN A 362 7.02 1.01 -11.75
C GLN A 362 7.82 0.27 -10.70
N CYS A 363 7.17 -0.08 -9.59
CA CYS A 363 7.79 -0.73 -8.46
C CYS A 363 7.01 -1.96 -8.01
N TYR A 364 7.71 -2.89 -7.41
CA TYR A 364 7.13 -4.06 -6.77
C TYR A 364 7.49 -4.04 -5.30
N GLY A 365 6.58 -4.56 -4.49
CA GLY A 365 6.77 -4.71 -3.07
C GLY A 365 5.61 -5.42 -2.40
N LEU A 366 5.82 -5.72 -1.14
CA LEU A 366 4.87 -6.38 -0.27
C LEU A 366 5.01 -5.83 1.14
N THR A 367 3.97 -5.93 1.94
CA THR A 367 3.95 -5.39 3.31
C THR A 367 5.10 -5.95 4.14
N GLU A 368 5.46 -7.20 3.91
CA GLU A 368 6.56 -7.93 4.52
C GLU A 368 7.95 -7.39 4.15
N ALA A 369 8.03 -6.42 3.24
CA ALA A 369 9.28 -5.73 2.84
C ALA A 369 9.22 -4.20 2.99
N SER A 370 8.29 -3.63 3.74
CA SER A 370 8.21 -2.24 4.25
C SER A 370 7.98 -1.06 3.26
N PRO A 371 7.40 -1.14 2.06
CA PRO A 371 7.05 -2.30 1.27
C PRO A 371 7.96 -2.56 0.09
N ALA A 372 8.83 -1.60 -0.34
CA ALA A 372 9.47 -1.62 -1.65
C ALA A 372 10.65 -2.60 -1.72
N VAL A 373 10.64 -3.43 -2.75
CA VAL A 373 11.69 -4.41 -3.07
C VAL A 373 12.44 -3.98 -4.33
N THR A 374 11.70 -3.60 -5.38
CA THR A 374 12.28 -3.20 -6.66
C THR A 374 11.70 -1.89 -7.16
N GLY A 375 12.38 -1.26 -8.10
CA GLY A 375 11.90 -0.11 -8.84
C GLY A 375 12.56 0.00 -10.21
N ASN A 376 11.83 0.50 -11.20
CA ASN A 376 12.43 0.86 -12.46
C ASN A 376 13.35 2.07 -12.28
N PRO A 377 14.51 2.10 -12.95
CA PRO A 377 15.36 3.29 -13.00
C PRO A 377 14.61 4.49 -13.58
N LEU A 378 14.98 5.68 -13.17
CA LEU A 378 14.52 6.91 -13.80
C LEU A 378 15.28 7.16 -15.11
N GLY A 379 14.56 7.49 -16.18
CA GLY A 379 15.18 7.85 -17.47
C GLY A 379 15.31 6.70 -18.46
N GLY A 380 16.27 6.80 -19.39
CA GLY A 380 16.35 5.96 -20.59
C GLY A 380 16.66 4.47 -20.40
N SER A 381 17.04 4.05 -19.18
CA SER A 381 17.29 2.63 -18.84
C SER A 381 16.05 1.93 -18.26
N ALA A 382 14.92 2.61 -18.13
CA ALA A 382 13.69 2.02 -17.62
C ALA A 382 13.14 0.94 -18.58
N ARG A 383 12.70 -0.18 -18.01
CA ARG A 383 12.00 -1.26 -18.75
C ARG A 383 10.56 -1.35 -18.23
N ASN A 384 9.70 -0.50 -18.76
CA ASN A 384 8.34 -0.27 -18.24
C ASN A 384 7.39 -1.49 -18.25
N LEU A 385 7.79 -2.64 -18.80
CA LEU A 385 7.06 -3.91 -18.68
C LEU A 385 7.58 -4.81 -17.56
N THR A 386 8.59 -4.35 -16.82
CA THR A 386 9.15 -5.02 -15.65
C THR A 386 8.81 -4.24 -14.38
N VAL A 387 9.04 -4.84 -13.23
CA VAL A 387 8.99 -4.13 -11.95
C VAL A 387 10.34 -3.53 -11.56
N GLY A 388 11.29 -3.51 -12.49
CA GLY A 388 12.61 -2.92 -12.34
C GLY A 388 13.63 -3.81 -11.64
N LEU A 389 14.58 -3.17 -11.01
CA LEU A 389 15.75 -3.76 -10.36
C LEU A 389 15.57 -3.78 -8.84
N PRO A 390 16.19 -4.72 -8.12
CA PRO A 390 16.25 -4.69 -6.66
C PRO A 390 16.84 -3.36 -6.15
N LEU A 391 16.21 -2.79 -5.12
CA LEU A 391 16.71 -1.55 -4.50
C LEU A 391 18.08 -1.76 -3.83
N PRO A 392 18.84 -0.72 -3.54
CA PRO A 392 20.12 -0.83 -2.82
C PRO A 392 20.02 -1.73 -1.57
N MET A 393 21.03 -2.54 -1.31
CA MET A 393 21.08 -3.51 -0.21
C MET A 393 19.95 -4.57 -0.22
N THR A 394 19.26 -4.74 -1.33
CA THR A 394 18.26 -5.81 -1.51
C THR A 394 18.87 -6.90 -2.38
N ASP A 395 18.96 -8.10 -1.84
CA ASP A 395 19.27 -9.30 -2.60
C ASP A 395 17.94 -9.91 -3.12
N ALA A 396 17.94 -10.34 -4.37
CA ALA A 396 16.79 -10.99 -5.01
C ALA A 396 17.26 -12.18 -5.83
N VAL A 397 16.53 -13.29 -5.75
CA VAL A 397 16.85 -14.53 -6.48
C VAL A 397 15.57 -15.19 -6.94
N ILE A 398 15.61 -15.80 -8.11
CA ILE A 398 14.56 -16.70 -8.58
C ILE A 398 14.95 -18.12 -8.19
N VAL A 399 14.08 -18.80 -7.44
CA VAL A 399 14.30 -20.18 -6.99
C VAL A 399 13.23 -21.12 -7.54
N ASP A 400 13.58 -22.39 -7.63
CA ASP A 400 12.64 -23.43 -8.01
C ASP A 400 11.48 -23.51 -7.00
N VAL A 401 10.27 -23.69 -7.49
CA VAL A 401 9.06 -23.70 -6.65
C VAL A 401 8.98 -24.95 -5.78
N GLU A 402 9.42 -26.10 -6.32
CA GLU A 402 9.38 -27.41 -5.63
C GLU A 402 10.63 -27.61 -4.77
N GLU A 403 11.79 -27.10 -5.23
CA GLU A 403 13.05 -27.13 -4.52
C GLU A 403 13.56 -25.71 -4.23
N PRO A 404 13.02 -24.99 -3.22
CA PRO A 404 13.30 -23.56 -2.97
C PRO A 404 14.76 -23.22 -2.59
N THR A 405 15.61 -24.23 -2.52
CA THR A 405 17.06 -24.09 -2.31
C THR A 405 17.85 -24.07 -3.61
N ARG A 406 17.21 -24.37 -4.74
CA ARG A 406 17.80 -24.38 -6.07
C ARG A 406 17.54 -23.06 -6.78
N ASP A 407 18.62 -22.36 -7.11
CA ASP A 407 18.53 -21.16 -7.94
C ASP A 407 18.25 -21.51 -9.37
N LEU A 408 17.48 -20.66 -10.03
CA LEU A 408 17.22 -20.76 -11.46
C LEU A 408 18.08 -19.74 -12.23
N PRO A 409 18.54 -20.11 -13.44
CA PRO A 409 19.28 -19.19 -14.31
C PRO A 409 18.39 -18.04 -14.80
N PRO A 410 18.97 -16.93 -15.30
CA PRO A 410 18.22 -15.86 -15.95
C PRO A 410 17.28 -16.38 -17.04
N GLY A 411 16.08 -15.85 -17.09
CA GLY A 411 15.04 -16.22 -18.05
C GLY A 411 14.13 -17.37 -17.63
N GLU A 412 14.48 -18.15 -16.61
CA GLU A 412 13.62 -19.22 -16.11
C GLU A 412 12.63 -18.70 -15.04
N PRO A 413 11.34 -19.11 -15.11
CA PRO A 413 10.34 -18.70 -14.15
C PRO A 413 10.43 -19.54 -12.86
N GLY A 414 10.40 -18.87 -11.70
CA GLY A 414 10.39 -19.50 -10.39
C GLY A 414 9.89 -18.54 -9.31
N GLU A 415 9.95 -18.94 -8.05
CA GLU A 415 9.56 -18.09 -6.93
C GLU A 415 10.62 -16.99 -6.68
N LEU A 416 10.18 -15.74 -6.63
CA LEU A 416 11.03 -14.65 -6.19
C LEU A 416 11.24 -14.73 -4.68
N VAL A 417 12.50 -14.83 -4.23
CA VAL A 417 12.88 -14.70 -2.83
C VAL A 417 13.79 -13.48 -2.64
N VAL A 418 13.61 -12.77 -1.54
CA VAL A 418 14.32 -11.51 -1.30
C VAL A 418 14.90 -11.45 0.10
N ARG A 419 16.01 -10.73 0.23
CA ARG A 419 16.67 -10.43 1.50
C ARG A 419 17.12 -8.97 1.53
N GLY A 420 16.95 -8.31 2.65
CA GLY A 420 17.38 -6.93 2.80
C GLY A 420 16.97 -6.34 4.16
N PRO A 421 17.50 -5.17 4.51
CA PRO A 421 17.23 -4.53 5.80
C PRO A 421 15.78 -4.09 5.98
N GLN A 422 15.02 -3.98 4.91
CA GLN A 422 13.60 -3.64 4.89
C GLN A 422 12.67 -4.83 5.16
N VAL A 423 13.20 -6.07 5.17
CA VAL A 423 12.39 -7.29 5.40
C VAL A 423 11.92 -7.34 6.85
N PHE A 424 10.66 -7.64 7.04
CA PHE A 424 9.94 -7.63 8.31
C PHE A 424 10.49 -8.60 9.37
N ALA A 425 10.09 -8.41 10.62
CA ALA A 425 10.49 -9.30 11.73
C ALA A 425 9.69 -10.62 11.80
N GLY A 426 8.61 -10.74 11.01
CA GLY A 426 7.71 -11.89 11.00
C GLY A 426 6.24 -11.48 11.16
N TYR A 427 5.35 -12.45 11.32
CA TYR A 427 3.93 -12.20 11.54
C TYR A 427 3.58 -12.22 13.02
N TRP A 428 2.81 -11.23 13.45
CA TRP A 428 2.29 -11.14 14.81
C TRP A 428 1.42 -12.36 15.15
N ASN A 429 1.63 -12.96 16.32
CA ASN A 429 0.93 -14.14 16.79
C ASN A 429 0.90 -15.34 15.82
N ALA A 430 1.78 -15.38 14.79
CA ALA A 430 1.76 -16.42 13.79
C ALA A 430 3.18 -17.01 13.50
N PRO A 431 3.81 -17.69 14.48
CA PRO A 431 5.18 -18.19 14.34
C PRO A 431 5.34 -19.23 13.24
N LEU A 432 4.35 -20.10 13.02
CA LEU A 432 4.39 -21.08 11.94
C LEU A 432 4.37 -20.41 10.56
N ALA A 433 3.50 -19.42 10.35
CA ALA A 433 3.46 -18.67 9.11
C ALA A 433 4.76 -17.89 8.90
N THR A 434 5.35 -17.35 9.98
CA THR A 434 6.66 -16.70 9.93
C THR A 434 7.74 -17.66 9.45
N ALA A 435 7.83 -18.86 10.04
CA ALA A 435 8.83 -19.86 9.67
C ALA A 435 8.67 -20.38 8.23
N GLN A 436 7.44 -20.41 7.70
CA GLN A 436 7.16 -20.78 6.31
C GLN A 436 7.57 -19.69 5.31
N THR A 437 7.49 -18.41 5.73
CA THR A 437 7.69 -17.26 4.86
C THR A 437 9.11 -16.68 4.99
N LEU A 438 9.70 -16.72 6.20
CA LEU A 438 11.01 -16.12 6.51
C LEU A 438 11.98 -17.17 7.00
N SER A 439 13.07 -17.39 6.28
CA SER A 439 14.11 -18.34 6.67
C SER A 439 15.50 -17.77 6.42
N LYS A 440 16.33 -17.74 7.46
CA LYS A 440 17.72 -17.20 7.42
C LYS A 440 17.82 -15.81 6.79
N GLY A 441 16.83 -14.94 7.05
CA GLY A 441 16.74 -13.59 6.51
C GLY A 441 16.21 -13.50 5.07
N TRP A 442 15.94 -14.62 4.41
CA TRP A 442 15.27 -14.66 3.11
C TRP A 442 13.75 -14.72 3.27
N LEU A 443 13.08 -13.81 2.59
CA LEU A 443 11.63 -13.72 2.50
C LEU A 443 11.16 -14.41 1.23
N ARG A 444 10.33 -15.44 1.38
CA ARG A 444 9.57 -16.05 0.31
C ARG A 444 8.39 -15.14 -0.03
N THR A 445 8.36 -14.62 -1.25
CA THR A 445 7.32 -13.66 -1.63
C THR A 445 6.01 -14.34 -2.03
N GLY A 446 6.07 -15.62 -2.41
CA GLY A 446 4.95 -16.34 -3.02
C GLY A 446 4.57 -15.81 -4.40
N ASP A 447 5.43 -14.98 -5.01
CA ASP A 447 5.25 -14.46 -6.36
C ASP A 447 6.17 -15.19 -7.33
N ILE A 448 5.62 -15.69 -8.44
CA ILE A 448 6.38 -16.26 -9.53
C ILE A 448 6.88 -15.13 -10.42
N ALA A 449 8.17 -15.14 -10.68
CA ALA A 449 8.85 -14.10 -11.43
C ALA A 449 9.93 -14.68 -12.36
N VAL A 450 10.40 -13.84 -13.25
CA VAL A 450 11.59 -14.06 -14.08
C VAL A 450 12.54 -12.90 -13.87
N MET A 451 13.82 -13.19 -13.77
CA MET A 451 14.90 -12.19 -13.79
C MET A 451 15.69 -12.34 -15.08
N ASP A 452 15.93 -11.26 -15.80
CA ASP A 452 16.78 -11.28 -16.98
C ASP A 452 18.27 -11.18 -16.64
N GLU A 453 19.15 -11.25 -17.66
CA GLU A 453 20.60 -11.20 -17.50
C GLU A 453 21.10 -9.86 -16.91
N ASP A 454 20.34 -8.78 -17.09
CA ASP A 454 20.64 -7.45 -16.54
C ASP A 454 20.05 -7.23 -15.14
N GLY A 455 19.28 -8.20 -14.61
CA GLY A 455 18.71 -8.20 -13.30
C GLY A 455 17.32 -7.55 -13.21
N PHE A 456 16.68 -7.20 -14.34
CA PHE A 456 15.30 -6.72 -14.33
C PHE A 456 14.33 -7.85 -14.04
N ILE A 457 13.39 -7.58 -13.14
CA ILE A 457 12.42 -8.56 -12.67
C ILE A 457 11.07 -8.32 -13.32
N THR A 458 10.45 -9.39 -13.79
CA THR A 458 9.07 -9.42 -14.26
C THR A 458 8.25 -10.35 -13.39
N ILE A 459 7.23 -9.84 -12.71
CA ILE A 459 6.28 -10.66 -11.94
C ILE A 459 5.30 -11.28 -12.93
N LEU A 460 5.18 -12.59 -12.87
CA LEU A 460 4.29 -13.35 -13.74
C LEU A 460 2.94 -13.58 -13.07
N GLU A 461 2.94 -14.14 -11.84
CA GLU A 461 1.71 -14.50 -11.13
C GLU A 461 2.00 -14.76 -9.65
N ARG A 462 0.95 -14.85 -8.84
CA ARG A 462 1.01 -15.46 -7.51
C ARG A 462 1.12 -16.97 -7.61
N GLN A 463 2.03 -17.60 -6.89
CA GLN A 463 2.23 -19.06 -6.88
C GLN A 463 0.91 -19.81 -6.65
N ARG A 464 0.09 -19.35 -5.73
CA ARG A 464 -1.19 -19.94 -5.38
C ARG A 464 -2.34 -19.65 -6.35
N ASP A 465 -2.21 -18.62 -7.20
CA ASP A 465 -3.19 -18.29 -8.23
C ASP A 465 -2.90 -19.06 -9.53
N MET A 466 -1.76 -19.74 -9.60
CA MET A 466 -1.36 -20.63 -10.68
C MET A 466 -2.30 -21.84 -10.74
N ILE A 467 -2.80 -22.13 -11.93
CA ILE A 467 -3.77 -23.21 -12.17
C ILE A 467 -3.03 -24.47 -12.61
N LYS A 468 -3.31 -25.60 -12.00
CA LYS A 468 -2.68 -26.90 -12.33
C LYS A 468 -3.60 -27.74 -13.20
N VAL A 469 -3.42 -27.66 -14.53
CA VAL A 469 -4.21 -28.43 -15.51
C VAL A 469 -3.42 -29.64 -15.96
N SER A 470 -3.84 -30.85 -15.58
CA SER A 470 -3.17 -32.12 -15.91
C SER A 470 -1.66 -32.10 -15.61
N GLY A 471 -1.26 -31.47 -14.51
CA GLY A 471 0.15 -31.33 -14.10
C GLY A 471 0.89 -30.12 -14.71
N PHE A 472 0.33 -29.47 -15.73
CA PHE A 472 0.92 -28.28 -16.32
C PHE A 472 0.50 -27.02 -15.54
N SER A 473 1.45 -26.10 -15.36
CA SER A 473 1.18 -24.80 -14.75
C SER A 473 0.63 -23.82 -15.78
N VAL A 474 -0.55 -23.27 -15.50
CA VAL A 474 -1.15 -22.19 -16.28
C VAL A 474 -1.16 -20.92 -15.44
N PHE A 475 -0.60 -19.86 -16.00
CA PHE A 475 -0.57 -18.54 -15.36
C PHE A 475 -1.82 -17.76 -15.78
N PRO A 476 -2.74 -17.42 -14.83
CA PRO A 476 -3.92 -16.60 -15.12
C PRO A 476 -3.61 -15.34 -15.92
N SER A 477 -2.55 -14.64 -15.57
CA SER A 477 -2.13 -13.39 -16.23
C SER A 477 -1.79 -13.58 -17.71
N GLU A 478 -1.23 -14.72 -18.11
CA GLU A 478 -0.95 -15.05 -19.51
C GLU A 478 -2.25 -15.18 -20.32
N VAL A 479 -3.23 -15.87 -19.77
CA VAL A 479 -4.55 -16.04 -20.38
C VAL A 479 -5.30 -14.71 -20.44
N GLU A 480 -5.28 -13.95 -19.34
CA GLU A 480 -5.89 -12.60 -19.27
C GLU A 480 -5.28 -11.65 -20.30
N LYS A 481 -3.96 -11.69 -20.51
CA LYS A 481 -3.26 -10.88 -21.53
C LYS A 481 -3.75 -11.19 -22.94
N VAL A 482 -4.03 -12.44 -23.24
CA VAL A 482 -4.58 -12.84 -24.53
C VAL A 482 -6.03 -12.38 -24.65
N LEU A 483 -6.86 -12.61 -23.63
CA LEU A 483 -8.26 -12.20 -23.61
C LEU A 483 -8.43 -10.69 -23.83
N ARG A 484 -7.63 -9.85 -23.15
CA ARG A 484 -7.69 -8.38 -23.30
C ARG A 484 -7.34 -7.85 -24.68
N ARG A 485 -6.78 -8.67 -25.58
CA ARG A 485 -6.58 -8.31 -27.00
C ARG A 485 -7.86 -8.40 -27.81
N HIS A 486 -8.89 -9.10 -27.31
CA HIS A 486 -10.15 -9.24 -28.01
C HIS A 486 -11.04 -8.02 -27.79
N PRO A 487 -11.65 -7.42 -28.85
CA PRO A 487 -12.43 -6.17 -28.71
C PRO A 487 -13.66 -6.30 -27.81
N ALA A 488 -14.25 -7.50 -27.69
CA ALA A 488 -15.39 -7.73 -26.81
C ALA A 488 -15.03 -7.80 -25.31
N VAL A 489 -13.74 -7.80 -24.95
CA VAL A 489 -13.29 -7.87 -23.55
C VAL A 489 -12.92 -6.49 -23.05
N TYR A 490 -13.75 -5.94 -22.18
CA TYR A 490 -13.45 -4.70 -21.46
C TYR A 490 -12.48 -4.96 -20.30
N ASP A 491 -12.75 -6.03 -19.52
CA ASP A 491 -11.87 -6.50 -18.45
C ASP A 491 -12.07 -8.01 -18.25
N CYS A 492 -11.09 -8.67 -17.64
CA CYS A 492 -11.19 -10.08 -17.34
C CYS A 492 -10.34 -10.50 -16.13
N ALA A 493 -10.75 -11.59 -15.50
CA ALA A 493 -9.99 -12.30 -14.50
C ALA A 493 -10.10 -13.81 -14.72
N VAL A 494 -8.97 -14.50 -14.60
CA VAL A 494 -8.89 -15.95 -14.80
C VAL A 494 -8.59 -16.62 -13.45
N VAL A 495 -9.30 -17.73 -13.19
CA VAL A 495 -9.13 -18.54 -11.97
C VAL A 495 -9.17 -20.03 -12.31
N GLY A 496 -8.60 -20.85 -11.43
CA GLY A 496 -8.78 -22.30 -11.45
C GLY A 496 -10.13 -22.70 -10.85
N GLY A 497 -10.76 -23.69 -11.46
CA GLY A 497 -11.89 -24.40 -10.87
C GLY A 497 -11.63 -25.90 -10.86
N PRO A 498 -12.26 -26.67 -9.96
CA PRO A 498 -12.05 -28.12 -9.88
C PRO A 498 -12.46 -28.85 -11.18
N ASP A 499 -11.69 -29.84 -11.56
CA ASP A 499 -11.98 -30.73 -12.69
C ASP A 499 -11.60 -32.17 -12.31
N ALA A 500 -12.57 -33.08 -12.41
CA ALA A 500 -12.40 -34.48 -11.96
C ALA A 500 -11.33 -35.26 -12.74
N ARG A 501 -11.00 -34.85 -13.98
CA ARG A 501 -10.05 -35.55 -14.85
C ARG A 501 -8.70 -34.85 -14.93
N ARG A 502 -8.69 -33.51 -14.82
CA ARG A 502 -7.52 -32.67 -15.06
C ARG A 502 -6.95 -32.04 -13.78
N GLY A 503 -7.58 -32.28 -12.62
CA GLY A 503 -7.29 -31.61 -11.36
C GLY A 503 -7.97 -30.24 -11.30
N GLU A 504 -7.53 -29.32 -12.15
CA GLU A 504 -8.17 -28.01 -12.31
C GLU A 504 -8.48 -27.73 -13.79
N ARG A 505 -9.46 -26.84 -14.02
CA ARG A 505 -9.76 -26.23 -15.32
C ARG A 505 -9.62 -24.72 -15.26
N VAL A 506 -9.28 -24.12 -16.39
CA VAL A 506 -9.18 -22.66 -16.51
C VAL A 506 -10.57 -22.08 -16.70
N ILE A 507 -10.95 -21.10 -15.88
CA ILE A 507 -12.23 -20.38 -15.95
C ILE A 507 -11.94 -18.89 -16.13
N ALA A 508 -12.50 -18.31 -17.21
CA ALA A 508 -12.38 -16.88 -17.49
C ALA A 508 -13.66 -16.14 -17.11
N HIS A 509 -13.56 -15.20 -16.18
CA HIS A 509 -14.60 -14.21 -15.88
C HIS A 509 -14.37 -12.98 -16.74
N VAL A 510 -15.35 -12.59 -17.56
CA VAL A 510 -15.21 -11.55 -18.58
C VAL A 510 -16.22 -10.46 -18.37
N VAL A 511 -15.74 -9.22 -18.26
CA VAL A 511 -16.57 -8.01 -18.32
C VAL A 511 -16.63 -7.58 -19.78
N GLU A 512 -17.84 -7.52 -20.33
CA GLU A 512 -18.08 -7.21 -21.72
C GLU A 512 -17.77 -5.76 -22.07
N HIS A 513 -17.29 -5.54 -23.28
CA HIS A 513 -17.20 -4.19 -23.82
C HIS A 513 -18.58 -3.75 -24.32
N PRO A 514 -19.08 -2.55 -23.93
CA PRO A 514 -20.46 -2.13 -24.26
C PRO A 514 -20.80 -2.11 -25.75
N ALA A 515 -19.80 -1.98 -26.62
CA ALA A 515 -19.99 -1.92 -28.07
C ALA A 515 -19.93 -3.29 -28.77
N TYR A 516 -19.58 -4.38 -28.06
CA TYR A 516 -19.36 -5.69 -28.67
C TYR A 516 -20.03 -6.77 -27.83
N PRO A 517 -20.90 -7.62 -28.43
CA PRO A 517 -21.59 -8.66 -27.70
C PRO A 517 -20.63 -9.77 -27.23
N PHE A 518 -20.95 -10.35 -26.09
CA PHE A 518 -20.21 -11.49 -25.55
C PHE A 518 -20.49 -12.77 -26.37
N SER A 519 -19.42 -13.47 -26.73
CA SER A 519 -19.48 -14.79 -27.35
C SER A 519 -18.37 -15.68 -26.79
N ALA A 520 -18.74 -16.69 -26.00
CA ALA A 520 -17.79 -17.65 -25.45
C ALA A 520 -17.03 -18.41 -26.55
N ASP A 521 -17.69 -18.74 -27.66
CA ASP A 521 -17.08 -19.46 -28.79
C ASP A 521 -16.06 -18.61 -29.56
N GLU A 522 -16.32 -17.29 -29.68
CA GLU A 522 -15.37 -16.37 -30.30
C GLU A 522 -14.14 -16.18 -29.40
N LEU A 523 -14.34 -16.00 -28.11
CA LEU A 523 -13.25 -15.86 -27.14
C LEU A 523 -12.42 -17.15 -27.06
N ARG A 524 -13.06 -18.32 -27.15
CA ARG A 524 -12.36 -19.61 -27.20
C ARG A 524 -11.48 -19.71 -28.44
N ARG A 525 -12.04 -19.46 -29.65
CA ARG A 525 -11.28 -19.43 -30.90
C ARG A 525 -10.15 -18.42 -30.88
N HIS A 526 -10.38 -17.26 -30.26
CA HIS A 526 -9.32 -16.27 -30.05
C HIS A 526 -8.19 -16.83 -29.20
N CYS A 527 -8.50 -17.42 -28.04
CA CYS A 527 -7.51 -18.03 -27.16
C CYS A 527 -6.74 -19.17 -27.83
N GLU A 528 -7.40 -20.04 -28.59
CA GLU A 528 -6.78 -21.16 -29.31
C GLU A 528 -5.71 -20.73 -30.33
N ARG A 529 -5.79 -19.50 -30.87
CA ARG A 529 -4.77 -18.95 -31.79
C ARG A 529 -3.47 -18.56 -31.09
N TYR A 530 -3.51 -18.29 -29.81
CA TYR A 530 -2.38 -17.69 -29.09
C TYR A 530 -1.92 -18.48 -27.85
N LEU A 531 -2.69 -19.48 -27.43
CA LEU A 531 -2.42 -20.28 -26.24
C LEU A 531 -2.36 -21.78 -26.58
N SER A 532 -1.51 -22.51 -25.87
CA SER A 532 -1.53 -23.97 -25.89
C SER A 532 -2.88 -24.49 -25.39
N HIS A 533 -3.34 -25.61 -25.89
CA HIS A 533 -4.67 -26.17 -25.65
C HIS A 533 -5.04 -26.28 -24.15
N TYR A 534 -4.10 -26.66 -23.28
CA TYR A 534 -4.33 -26.78 -21.84
C TYR A 534 -4.48 -25.42 -21.12
N LYS A 535 -4.09 -24.30 -21.75
CA LYS A 535 -4.25 -22.94 -21.23
C LYS A 535 -5.56 -22.27 -21.66
N VAL A 536 -6.21 -22.81 -22.68
CA VAL A 536 -7.48 -22.25 -23.19
C VAL A 536 -8.56 -22.42 -22.14
N PRO A 537 -9.31 -21.35 -21.77
CA PRO A 537 -10.37 -21.45 -20.80
C PRO A 537 -11.41 -22.50 -21.20
N ALA A 538 -11.68 -23.45 -20.30
CA ALA A 538 -12.74 -24.43 -20.45
C ALA A 538 -14.12 -23.78 -20.33
N GLU A 539 -14.20 -22.67 -19.57
CA GLU A 539 -15.44 -21.96 -19.27
C GLU A 539 -15.22 -20.45 -19.34
N PHE A 540 -16.20 -19.73 -19.91
CA PHE A 540 -16.24 -18.27 -19.97
C PHE A 540 -17.51 -17.80 -19.26
N ARG A 541 -17.36 -16.94 -18.23
CA ARG A 541 -18.45 -16.40 -17.41
C ARG A 541 -18.59 -14.90 -17.63
N PRO A 542 -19.71 -14.43 -18.22
CA PRO A 542 -19.94 -12.99 -18.35
C PRO A 542 -20.17 -12.35 -16.98
N ARG A 543 -19.68 -11.13 -16.82
CA ARG A 543 -19.77 -10.32 -15.58
C ARG A 543 -20.10 -8.87 -15.91
N THR A 544 -20.80 -8.21 -15.02
CA THR A 544 -20.98 -6.75 -15.05
C THR A 544 -19.79 -6.02 -14.44
N ASP A 545 -19.10 -6.63 -13.47
CA ASP A 545 -17.89 -6.10 -12.81
C ASP A 545 -17.09 -7.23 -12.16
N LEU A 546 -15.82 -6.95 -11.83
CA LEU A 546 -14.94 -7.86 -11.10
C LEU A 546 -14.78 -7.41 -9.65
N PRO A 547 -14.82 -8.34 -8.66
CA PRO A 547 -14.60 -8.00 -7.26
C PRO A 547 -13.18 -7.47 -7.05
N ARG A 548 -13.05 -6.25 -6.52
CA ARG A 548 -11.77 -5.58 -6.30
C ARG A 548 -11.58 -5.14 -4.86
N ASN A 549 -10.32 -5.12 -4.43
CA ASN A 549 -9.94 -4.50 -3.15
C ASN A 549 -9.81 -2.97 -3.30
N ILE A 550 -9.52 -2.28 -2.20
CA ILE A 550 -9.40 -0.81 -2.14
C ILE A 550 -8.27 -0.25 -3.05
N LEU A 551 -7.29 -1.07 -3.42
CA LEU A 551 -6.22 -0.72 -4.36
C LEU A 551 -6.58 -1.09 -5.81
N GLY A 552 -7.81 -1.51 -6.08
CA GLY A 552 -8.27 -1.90 -7.41
C GLY A 552 -7.85 -3.30 -7.86
N LYS A 553 -7.13 -4.07 -7.03
CA LYS A 553 -6.71 -5.44 -7.36
C LYS A 553 -7.89 -6.40 -7.30
N VAL A 554 -8.03 -7.24 -8.33
CA VAL A 554 -9.08 -8.29 -8.37
C VAL A 554 -8.91 -9.28 -7.21
N ILE A 555 -10.01 -9.57 -6.52
CA ILE A 555 -10.07 -10.56 -5.44
C ILE A 555 -10.40 -11.91 -6.04
N ARG A 556 -9.38 -12.61 -6.62
CA ARG A 556 -9.56 -13.90 -7.30
C ARG A 556 -10.19 -14.97 -6.42
N ARG A 557 -9.96 -14.93 -5.10
CA ARG A 557 -10.59 -15.87 -4.17
C ARG A 557 -12.11 -15.84 -4.26
N LYS A 558 -12.74 -14.66 -4.30
CA LYS A 558 -14.21 -14.57 -4.44
C LYS A 558 -14.68 -15.24 -5.72
N LEU A 559 -13.97 -15.02 -6.83
CA LEU A 559 -14.29 -15.66 -8.11
C LEU A 559 -14.10 -17.17 -8.09
N ARG A 560 -13.08 -17.65 -7.38
CA ARG A 560 -12.80 -19.08 -7.19
C ARG A 560 -13.86 -19.75 -6.30
N ASP A 561 -14.20 -19.14 -5.17
CA ASP A 561 -15.24 -19.64 -4.26
C ASP A 561 -16.61 -19.76 -4.97
N GLU A 562 -16.97 -18.78 -5.81
CA GLU A 562 -18.16 -18.84 -6.66
C GLU A 562 -18.07 -19.97 -7.72
N SER A 563 -16.86 -20.25 -8.21
CA SER A 563 -16.63 -21.27 -9.23
C SER A 563 -16.70 -22.70 -8.66
N VAL A 564 -16.42 -22.86 -7.38
CA VAL A 564 -16.59 -24.15 -6.66
C VAL A 564 -18.05 -24.42 -6.33
N ASN A 565 -18.82 -23.37 -6.00
CA ASN A 565 -20.22 -23.49 -5.55
C ASN A 565 -21.23 -23.54 -6.71
N SER A 566 -20.80 -23.36 -7.97
CA SER A 566 -21.67 -23.51 -9.16
C SER A 566 -21.24 -24.77 -9.91
N PRO A 567 -21.96 -25.89 -9.77
CA PRO A 567 -21.72 -27.06 -10.60
C PRO A 567 -21.96 -26.72 -12.08
N ALA A 568 -21.14 -27.34 -12.95
CA ALA A 568 -21.19 -27.20 -14.41
C ALA A 568 -22.51 -27.70 -15.00
#